data_558642f075f3270a11e5c68c6531a2ad
#
_entry.id   558642f075f3270a11e5c68c6531a2ad
#
_cell.length_a   1.000
_cell.length_b   1.000
_cell.length_c   1.000
_cell.angle_alpha   90.00
_cell.angle_beta   90.00
_cell.angle_gamma   90.00
#
_symmetry.space_group_name_H-M   'P 1'
#
loop_
_entity.id
_entity.type
_entity.pdbx_description
1 polymer ?
#
loop_
_entity_poly.entity_id
_entity_poly.type
_entity_poly.pdbx_seq_one_letter_code
_entity_poly.pdbx_strand_id
1 'polypeptide(L)'
;MTDKVKGTGTADDPWVLRTPPGTSEFSMHRDDSADPPELVCQVGSTKLRYLARCLDDVPTMLKKHGDWMELGSADENKPAKDGTVEAWARSPENPVKGWYGLRKGYRGRFAMYVPPLLEHLGRVELEHNAKNNRVRAR
;
A
#
# COMPACT_ATOMS: atom_id res chain seq x y z
N MET A 1 3.13 -13.62 19.32
CA MET A 1 2.86 -12.21 19.64
C MET A 1 3.24 -11.34 18.44
N THR A 2 2.31 -10.58 17.95
CA THR A 2 2.60 -9.67 16.86
C THR A 2 3.32 -8.43 17.39
N ASP A 3 4.36 -8.02 16.68
CA ASP A 3 5.04 -6.78 17.03
C ASP A 3 4.07 -5.62 16.88
N LYS A 4 4.07 -4.74 17.87
CA LYS A 4 3.25 -3.54 17.78
C LYS A 4 3.87 -2.59 16.77
N VAL A 5 3.07 -2.11 15.85
CA VAL A 5 3.46 -1.04 14.94
C VAL A 5 3.61 0.24 15.77
N LYS A 6 4.75 0.88 15.64
CA LYS A 6 5.02 2.14 16.31
C LYS A 6 4.39 3.28 15.52
N GLY A 7 4.00 4.33 16.25
CA GLY A 7 3.52 5.57 15.66
C GLY A 7 2.02 5.65 15.53
N THR A 8 1.55 6.87 15.37
CA THR A 8 0.13 7.20 15.23
C THR A 8 -0.24 7.62 13.81
N GLY A 9 0.74 7.68 12.90
CA GLY A 9 0.48 8.02 11.50
C GLY A 9 0.51 9.51 11.19
N THR A 10 1.05 10.31 12.09
CA THR A 10 1.28 11.75 11.84
C THR A 10 2.71 11.99 11.36
N ALA A 11 2.96 13.17 10.80
CA ALA A 11 4.32 13.53 10.35
C ALA A 11 5.34 13.48 11.49
N ASP A 12 4.93 13.87 12.70
CA ASP A 12 5.79 13.86 13.88
C ASP A 12 5.91 12.48 14.52
N ASP A 13 5.00 11.59 14.22
CA ASP A 13 4.94 10.25 14.80
C ASP A 13 4.44 9.24 13.74
N PRO A 14 5.23 9.01 12.68
CA PRO A 14 4.80 8.13 11.58
C PRO A 14 4.66 6.69 12.04
N TRP A 15 3.82 5.93 11.35
CA TRP A 15 3.78 4.48 11.51
C TRP A 15 5.11 3.89 11.04
N VAL A 16 5.67 2.98 11.82
CA VAL A 16 6.85 2.20 11.43
C VAL A 16 6.38 0.79 11.08
N LEU A 17 6.56 0.43 9.83
CA LEU A 17 5.99 -0.79 9.25
C LEU A 17 7.08 -1.64 8.61
N ARG A 18 6.72 -2.87 8.24
CA ARG A 18 7.60 -3.77 7.50
C ARG A 18 6.93 -4.21 6.22
N THR A 19 7.73 -4.43 5.19
CA THR A 19 7.25 -5.01 3.93
C THR A 19 6.64 -6.39 4.17
N PRO A 20 5.78 -6.90 3.27
CA PRO A 20 5.12 -8.19 3.49
C PRO A 20 6.05 -9.35 3.85
N PRO A 21 7.23 -9.52 3.22
CA PRO A 21 8.16 -10.56 3.65
C PRO A 21 8.80 -10.30 5.03
N GLY A 22 8.66 -9.09 5.58
CA GLY A 22 9.25 -8.72 6.86
C GLY A 22 10.73 -8.40 6.81
N THR A 23 11.30 -8.26 5.63
CA THR A 23 12.76 -8.09 5.45
C THR A 23 13.22 -6.64 5.48
N SER A 24 12.33 -5.69 5.27
CA SER A 24 12.67 -4.27 5.19
C SER A 24 11.68 -3.43 5.98
N GLU A 25 12.17 -2.37 6.59
CA GLU A 25 11.38 -1.43 7.36
C GLU A 25 11.15 -0.16 6.54
N PHE A 26 9.98 0.45 6.72
CA PHE A 26 9.66 1.74 6.13
C PHE A 26 8.71 2.49 7.08
N SER A 27 8.55 3.78 6.86
CA SER A 27 7.60 4.56 7.65
C SER A 27 6.56 5.20 6.75
N MET A 28 5.41 5.52 7.34
CA MET A 28 4.31 6.11 6.60
C MET A 28 3.52 7.05 7.51
N HIS A 29 3.06 8.17 6.95
CA HIS A 29 2.14 9.04 7.66
C HIS A 29 1.12 9.62 6.68
N ARG A 30 0.02 10.12 7.25
CA ARG A 30 -1.03 10.75 6.47
C ARG A 30 -0.80 12.27 6.42
N ASP A 31 -0.87 12.83 5.23
CA ASP A 31 -0.76 14.28 5.01
C ASP A 31 -2.13 14.82 4.63
N ASP A 32 -2.86 15.34 5.62
CA ASP A 32 -4.19 15.92 5.42
C ASP A 32 -4.13 17.37 4.95
N SER A 33 -2.93 17.97 4.89
CA SER A 33 -2.75 19.31 4.31
C SER A 33 -2.75 19.27 2.79
N ALA A 34 -2.49 18.12 2.20
CA ALA A 34 -2.62 17.91 0.75
C ALA A 34 -4.11 17.82 0.38
N ASP A 35 -4.47 18.28 -0.81
CA ASP A 35 -5.83 18.22 -1.31
C ASP A 35 -5.85 17.60 -2.70
N PRO A 36 -6.33 16.33 -2.85
CA PRO A 36 -6.85 15.46 -1.77
C PRO A 36 -5.76 14.96 -0.82
N PRO A 37 -6.14 14.42 0.37
CA PRO A 37 -5.17 13.89 1.32
C PRO A 37 -4.31 12.78 0.73
N GLU A 38 -3.07 12.70 1.21
CA GLU A 38 -2.07 11.76 0.71
C GLU A 38 -1.46 10.93 1.84
N LEU A 39 -0.94 9.76 1.48
CA LEU A 39 -0.04 8.99 2.32
C LEU A 39 1.39 9.29 1.89
N VAL A 40 2.25 9.61 2.84
CA VAL A 40 3.68 9.82 2.60
C VAL A 40 4.42 8.60 3.10
N CYS A 41 5.12 7.92 2.21
CA CYS A 41 5.87 6.70 2.50
C CYS A 41 7.35 6.98 2.40
N GLN A 42 8.08 6.79 3.50
CA GLN A 42 9.52 7.00 3.56
C GLN A 42 10.25 5.67 3.51
N VAL A 43 11.00 5.44 2.47
CA VAL A 43 11.80 4.22 2.27
C VAL A 43 13.26 4.65 2.13
N GLY A 44 14.04 4.49 3.19
CA GLY A 44 15.39 5.05 3.23
C GLY A 44 15.34 6.56 3.01
N SER A 45 16.02 7.06 2.00
CA SER A 45 16.03 8.48 1.64
C SER A 45 14.94 8.84 0.61
N THR A 46 14.16 7.85 0.16
CA THR A 46 13.14 8.05 -0.89
C THR A 46 11.79 8.30 -0.27
N LYS A 47 11.09 9.33 -0.75
CA LYS A 47 9.70 9.60 -0.39
C LYS A 47 8.78 9.25 -1.54
N LEU A 48 7.78 8.41 -1.24
CA LEU A 48 6.72 8.06 -2.16
C LEU A 48 5.42 8.68 -1.64
N ARG A 49 4.53 9.07 -2.55
CA ARG A 49 3.24 9.62 -2.17
C ARG A 49 2.13 8.90 -2.90
N TYR A 50 1.09 8.51 -2.17
CA TYR A 50 -0.08 7.85 -2.70
C TYR A 50 -1.34 8.58 -2.24
N LEU A 51 -2.39 8.56 -3.05
CA LEU A 51 -3.69 9.09 -2.63
C LEU A 51 -4.19 8.33 -1.41
N ALA A 52 -4.49 9.05 -0.33
CA ALA A 52 -4.89 8.43 0.95
C ALA A 52 -6.20 7.65 0.86
N ARG A 53 -7.06 7.96 -0.11
CA ARG A 53 -8.30 7.22 -0.33
C ARG A 53 -8.08 5.74 -0.62
N CYS A 54 -6.85 5.33 -0.96
CA CYS A 54 -6.54 3.91 -1.15
C CYS A 54 -6.87 3.09 0.11
N LEU A 55 -6.83 3.71 1.29
CA LEU A 55 -7.17 3.04 2.54
C LEU A 55 -8.62 2.58 2.58
N ASP A 56 -9.50 3.21 1.82
CA ASP A 56 -10.89 2.78 1.67
C ASP A 56 -11.11 2.00 0.38
N ASP A 57 -10.45 2.40 -0.69
CA ASP A 57 -10.65 1.79 -2.01
C ASP A 57 -10.11 0.36 -2.10
N VAL A 58 -8.95 0.09 -1.48
CA VAL A 58 -8.36 -1.26 -1.53
C VAL A 58 -9.23 -2.28 -0.79
N PRO A 59 -9.66 -2.04 0.47
CA PRO A 59 -10.56 -2.97 1.14
C PRO A 59 -11.88 -3.18 0.40
N THR A 60 -12.42 -2.13 -0.19
CA THR A 60 -13.66 -2.21 -0.98
C THR A 60 -13.48 -3.12 -2.19
N MET A 61 -12.38 -2.94 -2.92
CA MET A 61 -12.06 -3.78 -4.07
C MET A 61 -11.84 -5.23 -3.65
N LEU A 62 -11.10 -5.47 -2.57
CA LEU A 62 -10.82 -6.83 -2.10
C LEU A 62 -12.08 -7.53 -1.61
N LYS A 63 -12.98 -6.81 -0.97
CA LYS A 63 -14.26 -7.35 -0.53
C LYS A 63 -15.11 -7.77 -1.73
N LYS A 64 -15.13 -6.97 -2.77
CA LYS A 64 -15.84 -7.30 -4.02
C LYS A 64 -15.20 -8.50 -4.71
N HIS A 65 -13.87 -8.61 -4.67
CA HIS A 65 -13.13 -9.73 -5.23
C HIS A 65 -13.49 -11.04 -4.50
N GLY A 66 -13.67 -10.99 -3.19
CA GLY A 66 -14.19 -12.08 -2.37
C GLY A 66 -13.21 -13.19 -2.06
N ASP A 67 -11.94 -13.05 -2.40
CA ASP A 67 -10.91 -14.05 -2.19
C ASP A 67 -9.53 -13.39 -2.09
N TRP A 68 -8.51 -14.21 -1.87
CA TRP A 68 -7.12 -13.76 -1.87
C TRP A 68 -6.75 -13.18 -3.24
N MET A 69 -5.99 -12.10 -3.21
CA MET A 69 -5.45 -11.47 -4.41
C MET A 69 -3.94 -11.33 -4.26
N GLU A 70 -3.18 -11.73 -5.27
CA GLU A 70 -1.74 -11.54 -5.28
C GLU A 70 -1.40 -10.05 -5.21
N LEU A 71 -0.34 -9.71 -4.49
CA LEU A 71 0.12 -8.33 -4.40
C LEU A 71 0.70 -7.85 -5.73
N GLY A 72 1.56 -8.66 -6.34
CA GLY A 72 2.15 -8.35 -7.65
C GLY A 72 2.99 -7.08 -7.66
N SER A 73 3.60 -6.73 -6.52
CA SER A 73 4.39 -5.51 -6.41
C SER A 73 5.43 -5.43 -7.52
N ALA A 74 5.52 -4.27 -8.17
CA ALA A 74 6.45 -4.02 -9.25
C ALA A 74 6.87 -2.55 -9.26
N ASP A 75 8.08 -2.33 -9.75
CA ASP A 75 8.58 -0.99 -10.01
C ASP A 75 7.71 -0.28 -11.05
N GLU A 76 7.73 1.05 -11.03
CA GLU A 76 6.99 1.85 -12.00
C GLU A 76 7.38 1.52 -13.44
N ASN A 77 8.65 1.19 -13.66
CA ASN A 77 9.18 0.90 -15.00
C ASN A 77 8.91 -0.52 -15.48
N LYS A 78 8.30 -1.36 -14.65
CA LYS A 78 7.97 -2.74 -14.99
C LYS A 78 6.45 -2.90 -15.02
N PRO A 79 5.93 -3.69 -15.97
CA PRO A 79 4.49 -3.96 -15.99
C PRO A 79 4.09 -4.77 -14.75
N ALA A 80 2.91 -4.48 -14.23
CA ALA A 80 2.32 -5.27 -13.17
C ALA A 80 1.51 -6.41 -13.79
N LYS A 81 1.57 -7.58 -13.17
CA LYS A 81 0.81 -8.75 -13.61
C LYS A 81 -0.68 -8.49 -13.44
N ASP A 82 -1.47 -8.83 -14.46
CA ASP A 82 -2.92 -8.70 -14.38
C ASP A 82 -3.50 -9.48 -13.19
N GLY A 83 -4.56 -8.95 -12.59
CA GLY A 83 -5.23 -9.59 -11.46
C GLY A 83 -4.53 -9.42 -10.12
N THR A 84 -3.58 -8.49 -10.04
CA THR A 84 -2.85 -8.20 -8.80
C THR A 84 -3.25 -6.84 -8.24
N VAL A 85 -2.93 -6.62 -6.96
CA VAL A 85 -3.15 -5.32 -6.32
C VAL A 85 -2.37 -4.22 -7.04
N GLU A 86 -1.12 -4.51 -7.42
CA GLU A 86 -0.30 -3.51 -8.12
C GLU A 86 -0.92 -3.11 -9.46
N ALA A 87 -1.41 -4.07 -10.24
CA ALA A 87 -2.06 -3.78 -11.52
C ALA A 87 -3.32 -2.95 -11.31
N TRP A 88 -4.12 -3.30 -10.32
CA TRP A 88 -5.32 -2.53 -9.99
C TRP A 88 -4.98 -1.09 -9.61
N ALA A 89 -3.93 -0.88 -8.84
CA ALA A 89 -3.51 0.44 -8.38
C ALA A 89 -2.99 1.35 -9.50
N ARG A 90 -2.82 0.83 -10.71
CA ARG A 90 -2.39 1.56 -11.91
C ARG A 90 -3.46 1.61 -12.98
N SER A 91 -4.54 0.86 -12.78
CA SER A 91 -5.55 0.65 -13.84
C SER A 91 -6.44 1.87 -14.04
N PRO A 92 -6.74 2.23 -15.29
CA PRO A 92 -7.73 3.29 -15.55
C PRO A 92 -9.15 2.91 -15.11
N GLU A 93 -9.36 1.66 -14.71
CA GLU A 93 -10.67 1.17 -14.26
C GLU A 93 -10.86 1.25 -12.75
N ASN A 94 -9.83 1.65 -11.99
CA ASN A 94 -9.96 1.83 -10.56
C ASN A 94 -10.65 3.17 -10.23
N PRO A 95 -11.03 3.40 -8.96
CA PRO A 95 -11.77 4.61 -8.59
C PRO A 95 -11.09 5.95 -8.92
N VAL A 96 -9.75 5.97 -9.01
CA VAL A 96 -9.02 7.20 -9.36
C VAL A 96 -8.62 7.23 -10.84
N LYS A 97 -9.00 6.21 -11.60
CA LYS A 97 -8.80 6.11 -13.04
C LYS A 97 -7.32 6.12 -13.45
N GLY A 98 -6.48 5.50 -12.63
CA GLY A 98 -5.05 5.40 -12.91
C GLY A 98 -4.24 5.19 -11.66
N TRP A 99 -3.05 5.74 -11.65
CA TRP A 99 -2.10 5.55 -10.56
C TRP A 99 -2.55 6.22 -9.26
N TYR A 100 -2.50 5.46 -8.16
CA TYR A 100 -2.60 6.05 -6.82
C TYR A 100 -1.32 6.77 -6.44
N GLY A 101 -0.19 6.33 -6.96
CA GLY A 101 1.08 7.02 -6.75
C GLY A 101 1.13 8.31 -7.56
N LEU A 102 1.60 9.39 -6.93
CA LEU A 102 1.42 10.73 -7.45
C LEU A 102 2.63 11.31 -8.16
N ARG A 103 3.83 10.81 -7.82
CA ARG A 103 5.05 11.36 -8.39
C ARG A 103 5.63 10.40 -9.42
N LYS A 104 5.67 10.83 -10.67
CA LYS A 104 6.28 10.04 -11.75
C LYS A 104 7.73 9.68 -11.39
N GLY A 105 8.09 8.43 -11.56
CA GLY A 105 9.39 7.87 -11.15
C GLY A 105 9.40 7.31 -9.73
N TYR A 106 8.40 7.63 -8.91
CA TYR A 106 8.33 7.23 -7.50
C TYR A 106 6.94 6.75 -7.09
N ARG A 107 6.17 6.22 -8.02
CA ARG A 107 4.77 5.81 -7.76
C ARG A 107 4.52 4.30 -7.89
N GLY A 108 5.55 3.53 -8.17
CA GLY A 108 5.46 2.07 -8.20
C GLY A 108 5.49 1.47 -6.80
N ARG A 109 5.44 0.13 -6.74
CA ARG A 109 5.53 -0.64 -5.50
C ARG A 109 4.41 -0.36 -4.50
N PHE A 110 3.27 0.11 -4.99
CA PHE A 110 2.09 0.36 -4.16
C PHE A 110 1.73 -0.87 -3.30
N ALA A 111 1.76 -2.06 -3.91
CA ALA A 111 1.39 -3.28 -3.23
C ALA A 111 2.42 -3.77 -2.20
N MET A 112 3.59 -3.14 -2.15
CA MET A 112 4.58 -3.45 -1.13
C MET A 112 4.37 -2.65 0.16
N TYR A 113 3.89 -1.42 0.03
CA TYR A 113 3.83 -0.49 1.16
C TYR A 113 2.43 -0.25 1.72
N VAL A 114 1.40 -0.25 0.90
CA VAL A 114 0.04 0.03 1.36
C VAL A 114 -0.60 -1.15 2.12
N PRO A 115 -0.49 -2.40 1.67
CA PRO A 115 -1.10 -3.51 2.39
C PRO A 115 -0.63 -3.68 3.84
N PRO A 116 0.66 -3.50 4.19
CA PRO A 116 1.06 -3.55 5.60
C PRO A 116 0.36 -2.53 6.48
N LEU A 117 0.11 -1.32 5.98
CA LEU A 117 -0.66 -0.33 6.73
C LEU A 117 -2.10 -0.77 6.91
N LEU A 118 -2.72 -1.29 5.86
CA LEU A 118 -4.10 -1.80 5.95
C LEU A 118 -4.22 -2.97 6.93
N GLU A 119 -3.21 -3.82 6.99
CA GLU A 119 -3.16 -4.90 7.98
C GLU A 119 -3.11 -4.34 9.38
N HIS A 120 -2.25 -3.35 9.63
CA HIS A 120 -2.16 -2.69 10.93
C HIS A 120 -3.50 -2.05 11.33
N LEU A 121 -4.19 -1.45 10.36
CA LEU A 121 -5.49 -0.81 10.61
C LEU A 121 -6.64 -1.82 10.74
N GLY A 122 -6.35 -3.12 10.59
CA GLY A 122 -7.37 -4.16 10.75
C GLY A 122 -8.32 -4.30 9.57
N ARG A 123 -7.96 -3.76 8.40
CA ARG A 123 -8.82 -3.74 7.22
C ARG A 123 -8.62 -4.93 6.28
N VAL A 124 -7.48 -5.60 6.36
CA VAL A 124 -7.13 -6.74 5.50
C VAL A 124 -6.39 -7.81 6.27
N GLU A 125 -6.37 -9.02 5.69
CA GLU A 125 -5.45 -10.09 6.07
C GLU A 125 -4.34 -10.13 5.03
N LEU A 126 -3.10 -10.20 5.47
CA LEU A 126 -1.92 -10.15 4.60
C LEU A 126 -1.00 -11.33 4.90
N GLU A 127 -0.56 -12.01 3.85
CA GLU A 127 0.45 -13.06 3.97
C GLU A 127 1.84 -12.48 4.18
N HIS A 128 2.69 -13.21 4.90
CA HIS A 128 4.05 -12.79 5.22
C HIS A 128 5.06 -13.87 4.84
N ASN A 129 4.94 -14.39 3.63
CA ASN A 129 5.89 -15.34 3.06
C ASN A 129 7.12 -14.59 2.53
N ALA A 130 8.19 -15.32 2.22
CA ALA A 130 9.38 -14.71 1.63
C ALA A 130 9.09 -14.03 0.29
N LYS A 131 8.11 -14.54 -0.46
CA LYS A 131 7.69 -14.00 -1.75
C LYS A 131 6.28 -14.46 -2.09
N ASN A 132 5.70 -13.85 -3.14
CA ASN A 132 4.38 -14.21 -3.67
C ASN A 132 3.26 -14.09 -2.64
N ASN A 133 3.28 -13.01 -1.87
CA ASN A 133 2.27 -12.78 -0.85
C ASN A 133 0.94 -12.33 -1.47
N ARG A 134 -0.15 -12.67 -0.75
CA ARG A 134 -1.51 -12.33 -1.14
C ARG A 134 -2.18 -11.56 0.00
N VAL A 135 -3.25 -10.89 -0.34
CA VAL A 135 -4.06 -10.10 0.59
C VAL A 135 -5.54 -10.35 0.32
N ARG A 136 -6.36 -10.26 1.36
CA ARG A 136 -7.82 -10.31 1.21
C ARG A 136 -8.48 -9.36 2.20
N ALA A 137 -9.73 -9.00 1.91
CA ALA A 137 -10.52 -8.19 2.83
C ALA A 137 -10.78 -8.96 4.13
N ARG A 138 -10.80 -8.23 5.20
CA ARG A 138 -11.08 -8.78 6.53
C ARG A 138 -12.56 -8.66 6.88
#